data_717c7669f8b9462cbe27df2ddc427cae
#
_entry.id   717c7669f8b9462cbe27df2ddc427cae
#
_cell.length_a   1.000
_cell.length_b   1.000
_cell.length_c   1.000
_cell.angle_alpha   90.00
_cell.angle_beta   90.00
_cell.angle_gamma   90.00
#
_symmetry.space_group_name_H-M   'P 1'
#
loop_
_entity.id
_entity.type
_entity.pdbx_description
1 polymer ?
#
loop_
_entity_poly.entity_id
_entity_poly.type
_entity_poly.pdbx_seq_one_letter_code
_entity_poly.pdbx_strand_id
1 'polypeptide(L)'
;MALSVENLSQRRLEQYLQWCKIVQWGRKNPVKFAEEILGVEFMDYQRYVFAESWNKQFVLWLMSRNAGKSILTAPFIMTKMLLFPNFQSYILSVTSAQSQDTFMKMEKMAKRNIESFIGLTDIYMGEIVPSGSGGDGFTHSPQGFKFTLYNNSNVTSLSGAEDNLRGKRSDLNVYDESGFISENYAIATEGFCLQSADFKMGKNFDNSTEPLMLPKQLLYCSSASDENSYFYQKYRQYSKSMLCGDKNYFVADLDCEVVIGATNHGILLNKPLLTREKVESALKTNQEKAEREYFNKFSTDGGRQNPVKKAEVMKSSVTRKPIMGNEDGQNHRFVFAYDPARSYDNSIVTIVDLVETEDRGLIAKICNCVSFTDVNTKKKIPMKTPEQKKHLKQLLLDYNGKGFPDYENIEMLLIDSGSGGGGVSIGDDLMEDWVDKSGKKHRGFIDLEAQKEYRNQYPTADNKLLLLSPHKYRTELFDALVEMVNLNLIEFTSDYDGQDCLSLEYVEKGEVKYKNAQLAQDEKMALIQIDLMKEECYKIQRTDTNGGGHSYGLPKELEKKFHDDRAYTLGMIAWYLKQKRRESYTKKPKPKIDASYMLGFRKPKF
;
A
#
# COMPACT_ATOMS: atom_id res chain seq x y z
N MET A 1 -10.62 -46.18 -15.60
CA MET A 1 -11.44 -46.97 -16.53
C MET A 1 -12.79 -46.28 -16.63
N ALA A 2 -13.16 -45.77 -17.80
CA ALA A 2 -14.53 -45.32 -18.02
C ALA A 2 -15.44 -46.57 -17.93
N LEU A 3 -16.31 -46.62 -16.93
CA LEU A 3 -17.34 -47.65 -16.83
C LEU A 3 -18.27 -47.48 -18.05
N SER A 4 -18.22 -48.41 -19.02
CA SER A 4 -19.18 -48.41 -20.13
C SER A 4 -20.54 -48.72 -19.54
N VAL A 5 -21.53 -47.87 -19.84
CA VAL A 5 -22.92 -48.02 -19.37
C VAL A 5 -23.52 -49.34 -19.80
N GLU A 6 -23.01 -49.95 -20.88
CA GLU A 6 -23.45 -51.21 -21.48
C GLU A 6 -23.23 -52.44 -20.58
N ASN A 7 -22.35 -52.35 -19.57
CA ASN A 7 -22.00 -53.48 -18.68
C ASN A 7 -22.53 -53.33 -17.24
N LEU A 8 -23.42 -52.37 -17.00
CA LEU A 8 -24.02 -52.18 -15.67
C LEU A 8 -25.21 -53.11 -15.46
N SER A 9 -25.32 -53.72 -14.27
CA SER A 9 -26.55 -54.40 -13.87
C SER A 9 -27.71 -53.38 -13.83
N GLN A 10 -28.94 -53.82 -14.02
CA GLN A 10 -30.12 -52.95 -14.05
C GLN A 10 -30.20 -52.06 -12.80
N ARG A 11 -29.92 -52.60 -11.61
CA ARG A 11 -29.88 -51.84 -10.34
C ARG A 11 -28.82 -50.74 -10.36
N ARG A 12 -27.63 -51.02 -10.89
CA ARG A 12 -26.53 -50.02 -10.98
C ARG A 12 -26.84 -48.96 -12.04
N LEU A 13 -27.51 -49.33 -13.13
CA LEU A 13 -27.97 -48.40 -14.14
C LEU A 13 -29.04 -47.45 -13.57
N GLU A 14 -29.99 -47.95 -12.81
CA GLU A 14 -31.00 -47.13 -12.13
C GLU A 14 -30.37 -46.14 -11.13
N GLN A 15 -29.43 -46.60 -10.34
CA GLN A 15 -28.66 -45.72 -9.42
C GLN A 15 -27.87 -44.64 -10.17
N TYR A 16 -27.22 -45.01 -11.27
CA TYR A 16 -26.50 -44.07 -12.11
C TYR A 16 -27.43 -43.01 -12.70
N LEU A 17 -28.59 -43.41 -13.22
CA LEU A 17 -29.59 -42.49 -13.76
C LEU A 17 -30.16 -41.55 -12.68
N GLN A 18 -30.34 -42.03 -11.46
CA GLN A 18 -30.72 -41.19 -10.32
C GLN A 18 -29.65 -40.15 -10.01
N TRP A 19 -28.39 -40.55 -9.95
CA TRP A 19 -27.28 -39.63 -9.78
C TRP A 19 -27.20 -38.57 -10.87
N CYS A 20 -27.36 -38.95 -12.12
CA CYS A 20 -27.41 -38.01 -13.23
C CYS A 20 -28.50 -36.93 -13.03
N LYS A 21 -29.69 -37.34 -12.54
CA LYS A 21 -30.79 -36.42 -12.23
C LYS A 21 -30.41 -35.46 -11.09
N ILE A 22 -29.80 -35.97 -10.02
CA ILE A 22 -29.35 -35.16 -8.88
C ILE A 22 -28.29 -34.13 -9.33
N VAL A 23 -27.32 -34.54 -10.13
CA VAL A 23 -26.28 -33.64 -10.66
C VAL A 23 -26.91 -32.58 -11.59
N GLN A 24 -27.82 -32.97 -12.49
CA GLN A 24 -28.51 -31.99 -13.34
C GLN A 24 -29.36 -31.01 -12.55
N TRP A 25 -30.04 -31.48 -11.50
CA TRP A 25 -30.80 -30.63 -10.59
C TRP A 25 -29.88 -29.70 -9.82
N GLY A 26 -28.77 -30.23 -9.29
CA GLY A 26 -27.77 -29.45 -8.54
C GLY A 26 -27.13 -28.32 -9.36
N ARG A 27 -26.85 -28.58 -10.66
CA ARG A 27 -26.33 -27.54 -11.57
C ARG A 27 -27.30 -26.38 -11.75
N LYS A 28 -28.61 -26.64 -11.70
CA LYS A 28 -29.68 -25.63 -11.78
C LYS A 28 -29.98 -24.98 -10.42
N ASN A 29 -29.72 -25.69 -9.32
CA ASN A 29 -30.06 -25.29 -7.96
C ASN A 29 -28.83 -25.41 -7.05
N PRO A 30 -27.71 -24.69 -7.31
CA PRO A 30 -26.46 -24.94 -6.63
C PRO A 30 -26.48 -24.63 -5.13
N VAL A 31 -27.26 -23.62 -4.72
CA VAL A 31 -27.45 -23.29 -3.30
C VAL A 31 -28.14 -24.42 -2.57
N LYS A 32 -29.25 -24.90 -3.09
CA LYS A 32 -29.98 -26.03 -2.49
C LYS A 32 -29.16 -27.30 -2.50
N PHE A 33 -28.37 -27.54 -3.53
CA PHE A 33 -27.42 -28.65 -3.55
C PHE A 33 -26.39 -28.57 -2.42
N ALA A 34 -25.83 -27.39 -2.19
CA ALA A 34 -24.89 -27.19 -1.09
C ALA A 34 -25.58 -27.35 0.29
N GLU A 35 -26.80 -26.87 0.44
CA GLU A 35 -27.54 -26.99 1.72
C GLU A 35 -28.00 -28.42 1.97
N GLU A 36 -28.59 -29.10 0.97
CA GLU A 36 -29.21 -30.42 1.15
C GLU A 36 -28.18 -31.57 1.05
N ILE A 37 -27.18 -31.44 0.16
CA ILE A 37 -26.21 -32.52 -0.12
C ILE A 37 -24.92 -32.34 0.69
N LEU A 38 -24.38 -31.13 0.74
CA LEU A 38 -23.17 -30.85 1.56
C LEU A 38 -23.54 -30.54 3.02
N GLY A 39 -24.79 -30.23 3.31
CA GLY A 39 -25.27 -29.92 4.66
C GLY A 39 -24.77 -28.59 5.20
N VAL A 40 -24.60 -27.61 4.33
CA VAL A 40 -24.17 -26.26 4.70
C VAL A 40 -25.39 -25.42 5.03
N GLU A 41 -25.37 -24.73 6.16
CA GLU A 41 -26.42 -23.77 6.51
C GLU A 41 -25.93 -22.36 6.14
N PHE A 42 -26.58 -21.72 5.16
CA PHE A 42 -26.25 -20.37 4.73
C PHE A 42 -27.20 -19.33 5.35
N MET A 43 -26.68 -18.14 5.58
CA MET A 43 -27.49 -16.94 5.80
C MET A 43 -28.10 -16.48 4.46
N ASP A 44 -29.21 -15.71 4.53
CA ASP A 44 -29.91 -15.28 3.32
C ASP A 44 -29.01 -14.48 2.36
N TYR A 45 -28.15 -13.60 2.87
CA TYR A 45 -27.17 -12.87 2.03
C TYR A 45 -26.14 -13.82 1.41
N GLN A 46 -25.74 -14.87 2.11
CA GLN A 46 -24.80 -15.87 1.59
C GLN A 46 -25.44 -16.71 0.47
N ARG A 47 -26.71 -17.09 0.61
CA ARG A 47 -27.49 -17.74 -0.45
C ARG A 47 -27.51 -16.89 -1.71
N TYR A 48 -27.80 -15.58 -1.55
CA TYR A 48 -27.83 -14.64 -2.65
C TYR A 48 -26.46 -14.55 -3.35
N VAL A 49 -25.39 -14.32 -2.60
CA VAL A 49 -24.02 -14.21 -3.15
C VAL A 49 -23.61 -15.50 -3.87
N PHE A 50 -23.90 -16.66 -3.29
CA PHE A 50 -23.60 -17.95 -3.88
C PHE A 50 -24.34 -18.14 -5.21
N ALA A 51 -25.64 -17.88 -5.23
CA ALA A 51 -26.49 -18.03 -6.42
C ALA A 51 -26.04 -17.10 -7.56
N GLU A 52 -25.87 -15.83 -7.26
CA GLU A 52 -25.51 -14.83 -8.27
C GLU A 52 -24.09 -15.04 -8.81
N SER A 53 -23.16 -15.55 -7.98
CA SER A 53 -21.79 -15.85 -8.41
C SER A 53 -21.68 -17.10 -9.31
N TRP A 54 -22.68 -17.99 -9.31
CA TRP A 54 -22.55 -19.34 -9.85
C TRP A 54 -22.12 -19.41 -11.31
N ASN A 55 -22.76 -18.60 -12.17
CA ASN A 55 -22.58 -18.61 -13.62
C ASN A 55 -21.83 -17.37 -14.15
N LYS A 56 -21.16 -16.61 -13.28
CA LYS A 56 -20.44 -15.40 -13.66
C LYS A 56 -18.98 -15.71 -13.93
N GLN A 57 -18.39 -15.04 -14.91
CA GLN A 57 -16.97 -15.17 -15.22
C GLN A 57 -16.10 -14.35 -14.26
N PHE A 58 -16.54 -13.14 -13.92
CA PHE A 58 -15.81 -12.17 -13.11
C PHE A 58 -16.59 -11.86 -11.84
N VAL A 59 -16.09 -12.38 -10.73
CA VAL A 59 -16.77 -12.28 -9.43
C VAL A 59 -15.85 -11.59 -8.43
N LEU A 60 -16.41 -10.66 -7.66
CA LEU A 60 -15.71 -10.00 -6.58
C LEU A 60 -16.59 -9.95 -5.34
N TRP A 61 -16.06 -10.46 -4.21
CA TRP A 61 -16.68 -10.41 -2.90
C TRP A 61 -15.92 -9.44 -2.01
N LEU A 62 -16.40 -8.22 -1.92
CA LEU A 62 -15.98 -7.24 -0.92
C LEU A 62 -16.88 -7.42 0.30
N MET A 63 -16.36 -8.05 1.32
CA MET A 63 -17.15 -8.47 2.49
C MET A 63 -16.45 -8.08 3.78
N SER A 64 -17.23 -7.54 4.69
CA SER A 64 -16.74 -7.16 6.01
C SER A 64 -16.19 -8.36 6.80
N ARG A 65 -15.49 -8.06 7.87
CA ARG A 65 -15.05 -9.06 8.84
C ARG A 65 -16.25 -9.80 9.42
N ASN A 66 -16.14 -11.10 9.64
CA ASN A 66 -17.19 -12.01 10.10
C ASN A 66 -18.34 -12.25 9.11
N ALA A 67 -18.31 -11.74 7.89
CA ALA A 67 -19.30 -12.06 6.86
C ALA A 67 -19.23 -13.51 6.35
N GLY A 68 -18.27 -14.29 6.80
CA GLY A 68 -18.16 -15.71 6.47
C GLY A 68 -17.54 -15.97 5.09
N LYS A 69 -16.67 -15.08 4.59
CA LYS A 69 -15.98 -15.24 3.29
C LYS A 69 -15.47 -16.66 3.04
N SER A 70 -14.62 -17.14 3.93
CA SER A 70 -14.01 -18.48 3.76
C SER A 70 -15.01 -19.63 3.97
N ILE A 71 -16.07 -19.41 4.77
CA ILE A 71 -17.18 -20.39 4.93
C ILE A 71 -18.00 -20.48 3.65
N LEU A 72 -18.12 -19.39 2.91
CA LEU A 72 -18.81 -19.36 1.63
C LEU A 72 -17.95 -19.91 0.49
N THR A 73 -16.65 -19.58 0.48
CA THR A 73 -15.70 -20.00 -0.55
C THR A 73 -15.53 -21.52 -0.61
N ALA A 74 -15.38 -22.17 0.54
CA ALA A 74 -15.17 -23.61 0.60
C ALA A 74 -16.34 -24.41 -0.02
N PRO A 75 -17.61 -24.26 0.39
CA PRO A 75 -18.73 -24.96 -0.26
C PRO A 75 -18.90 -24.57 -1.73
N PHE A 76 -18.58 -23.34 -2.13
CA PHE A 76 -18.66 -22.90 -3.52
C PHE A 76 -17.73 -23.72 -4.42
N ILE A 77 -16.47 -23.90 -4.01
CA ILE A 77 -15.50 -24.77 -4.70
C ILE A 77 -15.98 -26.23 -4.67
N MET A 78 -16.32 -26.74 -3.47
CA MET A 78 -16.72 -28.13 -3.25
C MET A 78 -17.96 -28.52 -4.11
N THR A 79 -18.95 -27.65 -4.19
CA THR A 79 -20.15 -27.86 -5.02
C THR A 79 -19.79 -27.94 -6.50
N LYS A 80 -18.95 -27.03 -6.99
CA LYS A 80 -18.49 -27.06 -8.39
C LYS A 80 -17.71 -28.33 -8.71
N MET A 81 -16.82 -28.76 -7.82
CA MET A 81 -16.03 -29.99 -8.01
C MET A 81 -16.90 -31.25 -8.10
N LEU A 82 -17.98 -31.33 -7.32
CA LEU A 82 -18.91 -32.49 -7.40
C LEU A 82 -19.77 -32.47 -8.67
N LEU A 83 -20.25 -31.30 -9.07
CA LEU A 83 -21.21 -31.15 -10.16
C LEU A 83 -20.57 -31.16 -11.55
N PHE A 84 -19.28 -30.82 -11.66
CA PHE A 84 -18.60 -30.73 -12.95
C PHE A 84 -17.36 -31.63 -12.97
N PRO A 85 -17.28 -32.64 -13.83
CA PRO A 85 -16.13 -33.51 -13.94
C PRO A 85 -14.93 -32.74 -14.54
N ASN A 86 -13.70 -33.18 -14.17
CA ASN A 86 -12.45 -32.57 -14.60
C ASN A 86 -12.28 -31.09 -14.19
N PHE A 87 -13.04 -30.62 -13.20
CA PHE A 87 -13.02 -29.22 -12.75
C PHE A 87 -11.74 -28.94 -11.95
N GLN A 88 -10.96 -27.97 -12.43
CA GLN A 88 -9.69 -27.59 -11.79
C GLN A 88 -9.82 -26.25 -11.11
N SER A 89 -9.49 -26.18 -9.82
CA SER A 89 -9.54 -24.94 -9.05
C SER A 89 -8.24 -24.68 -8.31
N TYR A 90 -7.88 -23.38 -8.21
CA TYR A 90 -6.77 -22.92 -7.40
C TYR A 90 -7.26 -21.93 -6.35
N ILE A 91 -6.70 -22.07 -5.14
CA ILE A 91 -6.82 -21.10 -4.06
C ILE A 91 -5.50 -20.34 -3.99
N LEU A 92 -5.56 -19.05 -4.23
CA LEU A 92 -4.43 -18.13 -4.39
C LEU A 92 -4.46 -17.09 -3.27
N SER A 93 -3.36 -16.86 -2.59
CA SER A 93 -3.25 -15.85 -1.54
C SER A 93 -1.82 -15.30 -1.45
N VAL A 94 -1.63 -14.24 -0.69
CA VAL A 94 -0.32 -13.60 -0.46
C VAL A 94 0.67 -14.57 0.17
N THR A 95 0.21 -15.34 1.16
CA THR A 95 1.06 -16.31 1.88
C THR A 95 0.51 -17.71 1.75
N SER A 96 1.41 -18.71 1.84
CA SER A 96 1.00 -20.12 1.86
C SER A 96 0.05 -20.44 3.00
N ALA A 97 0.28 -19.87 4.18
CA ALA A 97 -0.58 -20.10 5.33
C ALA A 97 -2.05 -19.68 5.05
N GLN A 98 -2.28 -18.52 4.43
CA GLN A 98 -3.63 -18.04 4.13
C GLN A 98 -4.35 -18.93 3.10
N SER A 99 -3.67 -19.32 2.00
CA SER A 99 -4.28 -20.23 1.02
C SER A 99 -4.55 -21.61 1.59
N GLN A 100 -3.71 -22.08 2.52
CA GLN A 100 -3.89 -23.32 3.26
C GLN A 100 -5.05 -23.23 4.25
N ASP A 101 -5.30 -22.10 4.88
CA ASP A 101 -6.43 -21.93 5.81
C ASP A 101 -7.80 -22.19 5.15
N THR A 102 -8.02 -21.68 3.94
CA THR A 102 -9.24 -21.96 3.19
C THR A 102 -9.30 -23.42 2.77
N PHE A 103 -8.20 -24.02 2.35
CA PHE A 103 -8.13 -25.45 2.07
C PHE A 103 -8.42 -26.31 3.31
N MET A 104 -7.83 -25.98 4.47
CA MET A 104 -8.09 -26.68 5.73
C MET A 104 -9.55 -26.61 6.16
N LYS A 105 -10.27 -25.52 5.83
CA LYS A 105 -11.72 -25.45 6.05
C LYS A 105 -12.47 -26.46 5.17
N MET A 106 -12.09 -26.59 3.89
CA MET A 106 -12.67 -27.61 3.01
C MET A 106 -12.42 -29.02 3.56
N GLU A 107 -11.23 -29.30 4.03
CA GLU A 107 -10.88 -30.58 4.64
C GLU A 107 -11.70 -30.85 5.91
N LYS A 108 -11.81 -29.86 6.80
CA LYS A 108 -12.64 -29.94 8.02
C LYS A 108 -14.10 -30.18 7.67
N MET A 109 -14.63 -29.50 6.64
CA MET A 109 -16.00 -29.73 6.14
C MET A 109 -16.16 -31.16 5.65
N ALA A 110 -15.27 -31.64 4.79
CA ALA A 110 -15.31 -33.01 4.27
C ALA A 110 -15.25 -34.06 5.38
N LYS A 111 -14.45 -33.83 6.42
CA LYS A 111 -14.27 -34.72 7.58
C LYS A 111 -15.31 -34.51 8.70
N ARG A 112 -16.30 -33.64 8.52
CA ARG A 112 -17.30 -33.28 9.56
C ARG A 112 -16.74 -32.71 10.86
N ASN A 113 -15.57 -32.11 10.84
CA ASN A 113 -14.93 -31.55 12.02
C ASN A 113 -15.35 -30.08 12.31
N ILE A 114 -16.50 -29.66 11.81
CA ILE A 114 -17.09 -28.32 12.06
C ILE A 114 -18.51 -28.52 12.55
N GLU A 115 -18.82 -27.99 13.73
CA GLU A 115 -20.12 -28.12 14.40
C GLU A 115 -21.31 -27.53 13.62
N SER A 116 -21.07 -26.59 12.72
CA SER A 116 -22.10 -25.94 11.89
C SER A 116 -22.55 -26.77 10.67
N PHE A 117 -22.01 -27.97 10.46
CA PHE A 117 -22.37 -28.83 9.33
C PHE A 117 -23.14 -30.04 9.82
N ILE A 118 -24.46 -29.99 9.71
CA ILE A 118 -25.40 -31.06 10.07
C ILE A 118 -25.81 -31.82 8.80
N GLY A 119 -24.89 -32.32 8.01
CA GLY A 119 -25.30 -32.89 6.72
C GLY A 119 -24.76 -34.25 6.34
N LEU A 120 -25.21 -34.74 5.21
CA LEU A 120 -24.89 -36.02 4.56
C LEU A 120 -23.45 -36.10 4.00
N THR A 121 -22.48 -35.56 4.70
CA THR A 121 -21.14 -35.29 4.22
C THR A 121 -20.27 -36.52 3.96
N ASP A 122 -20.71 -37.74 4.31
CA ASP A 122 -20.04 -38.99 3.91
C ASP A 122 -19.92 -39.10 2.39
N ILE A 123 -20.81 -38.44 1.64
CA ILE A 123 -20.77 -38.40 0.18
C ILE A 123 -19.46 -37.75 -0.28
N TYR A 124 -19.07 -36.63 0.31
CA TYR A 124 -17.89 -35.92 -0.15
C TYR A 124 -16.61 -36.69 0.11
N MET A 125 -16.46 -37.27 1.31
CA MET A 125 -15.33 -38.13 1.64
C MET A 125 -15.27 -39.40 0.77
N GLY A 126 -16.44 -39.96 0.43
CA GLY A 126 -16.54 -41.12 -0.49
C GLY A 126 -16.10 -40.81 -1.92
N GLU A 127 -16.15 -39.55 -2.33
CA GLU A 127 -15.72 -39.09 -3.66
C GLU A 127 -14.23 -38.70 -3.73
N ILE A 128 -13.53 -38.61 -2.61
CA ILE A 128 -12.08 -38.26 -2.60
C ILE A 128 -11.24 -39.50 -2.96
N VAL A 129 -10.30 -39.32 -3.88
CA VAL A 129 -9.33 -40.35 -4.25
C VAL A 129 -8.30 -40.50 -3.14
N PRO A 130 -8.15 -41.69 -2.51
CA PRO A 130 -7.18 -41.92 -1.44
C PRO A 130 -5.74 -41.63 -1.89
N SER A 131 -4.94 -41.01 -1.04
CA SER A 131 -3.54 -40.75 -1.28
C SER A 131 -2.69 -41.93 -0.76
N GLY A 132 -2.10 -42.71 -1.66
CA GLY A 132 -1.27 -43.86 -1.32
C GLY A 132 -1.99 -45.01 -0.61
N SER A 133 -1.28 -45.91 0.06
CA SER A 133 -1.87 -47.04 0.80
C SER A 133 -2.47 -46.57 2.14
N GLY A 134 -3.74 -46.23 2.11
CA GLY A 134 -4.54 -45.94 3.33
C GLY A 134 -4.60 -44.47 3.74
N GLY A 135 -4.17 -43.54 2.92
CA GLY A 135 -4.33 -42.11 3.17
C GLY A 135 -5.74 -41.59 2.93
N ASP A 136 -6.11 -40.50 3.58
CA ASP A 136 -7.44 -39.85 3.50
C ASP A 136 -7.66 -39.02 2.22
N GLY A 137 -6.71 -39.02 1.29
CA GLY A 137 -6.77 -38.30 0.01
C GLY A 137 -6.33 -36.85 0.05
N PHE A 138 -6.09 -36.28 1.24
CA PHE A 138 -5.56 -34.94 1.38
C PHE A 138 -4.02 -34.96 1.38
N THR A 139 -3.44 -34.14 0.51
CA THR A 139 -1.98 -34.00 0.41
C THR A 139 -1.57 -32.64 0.95
N HIS A 140 -0.73 -32.64 1.98
CA HIS A 140 -0.16 -31.46 2.60
C HIS A 140 1.32 -31.37 2.25
N SER A 141 1.69 -30.57 1.25
CA SER A 141 3.07 -30.36 0.86
C SER A 141 3.47 -28.88 0.99
N PRO A 142 4.76 -28.57 1.15
CA PRO A 142 5.24 -27.18 1.14
C PRO A 142 4.92 -26.44 -0.16
N GLN A 143 4.72 -27.17 -1.26
CA GLN A 143 4.41 -26.62 -2.58
C GLN A 143 2.91 -26.33 -2.79
N GLY A 144 2.05 -26.76 -1.85
CA GLY A 144 0.62 -26.56 -1.87
C GLY A 144 -0.15 -27.78 -1.34
N PHE A 145 -1.32 -27.51 -0.78
CA PHE A 145 -2.25 -28.54 -0.34
C PHE A 145 -3.18 -28.91 -1.49
N LYS A 146 -3.46 -30.18 -1.65
CA LYS A 146 -4.25 -30.70 -2.79
C LYS A 146 -5.11 -31.88 -2.38
N PHE A 147 -6.32 -32.00 -2.97
CA PHE A 147 -7.07 -33.24 -3.08
C PHE A 147 -7.73 -33.38 -4.44
N THR A 148 -8.13 -34.60 -4.80
CA THR A 148 -8.74 -34.92 -6.09
C THR A 148 -9.95 -35.83 -5.87
N LEU A 149 -11.02 -35.60 -6.61
CA LEU A 149 -12.22 -36.43 -6.61
C LEU A 149 -12.15 -37.52 -7.69
N TYR A 150 -12.95 -38.60 -7.55
CA TYR A 150 -13.04 -39.65 -8.56
C TYR A 150 -13.51 -39.17 -9.93
N ASN A 151 -14.26 -38.07 -10.00
CA ASN A 151 -14.63 -37.41 -11.25
C ASN A 151 -13.48 -36.58 -11.87
N ASN A 152 -12.25 -36.74 -11.36
CA ASN A 152 -11.03 -36.07 -11.78
C ASN A 152 -11.00 -34.55 -11.50
N SER A 153 -11.96 -34.03 -10.74
CA SER A 153 -11.89 -32.64 -10.26
C SER A 153 -10.86 -32.50 -9.16
N ASN A 154 -10.15 -31.38 -9.11
CA ASN A 154 -9.15 -31.15 -8.08
C ASN A 154 -9.12 -29.69 -7.63
N VAL A 155 -8.65 -29.49 -6.40
CA VAL A 155 -8.32 -28.19 -5.85
C VAL A 155 -6.90 -28.20 -5.34
N THR A 156 -6.19 -27.10 -5.56
CA THR A 156 -4.82 -26.93 -5.08
C THR A 156 -4.65 -25.52 -4.49
N SER A 157 -4.14 -25.43 -3.25
CA SER A 157 -3.72 -24.16 -2.71
C SER A 157 -2.34 -23.80 -3.28
N LEU A 158 -2.21 -22.61 -3.83
CA LEU A 158 -0.96 -22.11 -4.41
C LEU A 158 -0.51 -20.87 -3.66
N SER A 159 0.78 -20.82 -3.40
CA SER A 159 1.46 -19.64 -2.89
C SER A 159 2.85 -19.62 -3.48
N GLY A 160 3.45 -18.46 -3.60
CA GLY A 160 4.86 -18.34 -3.89
C GLY A 160 5.23 -17.59 -5.15
N ALA A 161 6.50 -17.71 -5.53
CA ALA A 161 7.14 -16.93 -6.58
C ALA A 161 6.49 -17.16 -7.96
N GLU A 162 6.35 -16.09 -8.69
CA GLU A 162 5.74 -15.99 -10.03
C GLU A 162 6.31 -17.02 -11.04
N ASP A 163 7.60 -17.35 -10.91
CA ASP A 163 8.31 -18.22 -11.87
C ASP A 163 7.81 -19.66 -11.91
N ASN A 164 7.22 -20.17 -10.81
CA ASN A 164 6.70 -21.55 -10.73
C ASN A 164 5.24 -21.70 -11.15
N LEU A 165 4.58 -20.61 -11.56
CA LEU A 165 3.15 -20.60 -11.84
C LEU A 165 2.81 -20.74 -13.32
N ARG A 166 3.77 -20.51 -14.22
CA ARG A 166 3.54 -20.53 -15.67
C ARG A 166 3.11 -21.90 -16.17
N GLY A 167 2.17 -21.92 -17.11
CA GLY A 167 1.68 -23.15 -17.77
C GLY A 167 0.56 -23.88 -17.05
N LYS A 168 0.05 -23.37 -15.91
CA LYS A 168 -1.13 -23.94 -15.23
C LYS A 168 -2.42 -23.51 -15.93
N ARG A 169 -3.45 -24.34 -15.79
CA ARG A 169 -4.82 -24.05 -16.30
C ARG A 169 -5.82 -24.33 -15.19
N SER A 170 -6.91 -23.59 -15.16
CA SER A 170 -7.97 -23.75 -14.19
C SER A 170 -9.34 -23.38 -14.78
N ASP A 171 -10.37 -23.88 -14.13
CA ASP A 171 -11.75 -23.47 -14.37
C ASP A 171 -12.20 -22.41 -13.36
N LEU A 172 -11.55 -22.38 -12.17
CA LEU A 172 -11.80 -21.41 -11.12
C LEU A 172 -10.50 -21.03 -10.43
N ASN A 173 -10.23 -19.73 -10.36
CA ASN A 173 -9.25 -19.15 -9.48
C ASN A 173 -9.94 -18.38 -8.36
N VAL A 174 -9.62 -18.70 -7.12
CA VAL A 174 -10.10 -17.98 -5.95
C VAL A 174 -8.92 -17.23 -5.34
N TYR A 175 -9.01 -15.90 -5.35
CA TYR A 175 -8.04 -15.00 -4.75
C TYR A 175 -8.50 -14.64 -3.33
N ASP A 176 -8.01 -15.38 -2.35
CA ASP A 176 -8.37 -15.16 -0.94
C ASP A 176 -7.49 -14.08 -0.33
N GLU A 177 -8.10 -13.19 0.46
CA GLU A 177 -7.50 -11.95 0.98
C GLU A 177 -6.84 -11.11 -0.14
N SER A 178 -7.54 -11.00 -1.26
CA SER A 178 -7.06 -10.37 -2.50
C SER A 178 -6.71 -8.89 -2.37
N GLY A 179 -7.15 -8.21 -1.32
CA GLY A 179 -6.75 -6.84 -1.01
C GLY A 179 -5.25 -6.64 -0.80
N PHE A 180 -4.50 -7.72 -0.57
CA PHE A 180 -3.07 -7.69 -0.30
C PHE A 180 -2.23 -8.41 -1.37
N ILE A 181 -2.86 -8.92 -2.42
CA ILE A 181 -2.20 -9.62 -3.53
C ILE A 181 -1.54 -8.58 -4.45
N SER A 182 -0.29 -8.82 -4.86
CA SER A 182 0.40 -7.95 -5.81
C SER A 182 -0.19 -8.05 -7.21
N GLU A 183 -0.15 -6.94 -7.95
CA GLU A 183 -0.65 -6.87 -9.32
C GLU A 183 0.03 -7.89 -10.23
N ASN A 184 1.35 -8.02 -10.14
CA ASN A 184 2.11 -8.95 -11.00
C ASN A 184 1.68 -10.41 -10.77
N TYR A 185 1.49 -10.81 -9.50
CA TYR A 185 1.04 -12.16 -9.15
C TYR A 185 -0.39 -12.42 -9.65
N ALA A 186 -1.29 -11.45 -9.49
CA ALA A 186 -2.66 -11.55 -9.96
C ALA A 186 -2.71 -11.70 -11.49
N ILE A 187 -2.02 -10.83 -12.25
CA ILE A 187 -1.97 -10.89 -13.72
C ILE A 187 -1.39 -12.22 -14.21
N ALA A 188 -0.30 -12.71 -13.59
CA ALA A 188 0.31 -13.98 -13.98
C ALA A 188 -0.65 -15.17 -13.79
N THR A 189 -1.46 -15.15 -12.73
CA THR A 189 -2.38 -16.25 -12.40
C THR A 189 -3.75 -16.12 -13.07
N GLU A 190 -4.23 -14.91 -13.39
CA GLU A 190 -5.45 -14.72 -14.19
C GLU A 190 -5.37 -15.45 -15.53
N GLY A 191 -4.18 -15.54 -16.11
CA GLY A 191 -3.92 -16.27 -17.36
C GLY A 191 -4.32 -17.76 -17.32
N PHE A 192 -4.47 -18.36 -16.13
CA PHE A 192 -4.90 -19.77 -16.01
C PHE A 192 -6.35 -19.96 -16.45
N CYS A 193 -7.20 -18.95 -16.26
CA CYS A 193 -8.64 -18.97 -16.54
C CYS A 193 -9.03 -18.34 -17.89
N LEU A 194 -8.10 -17.81 -18.67
CA LEU A 194 -8.41 -17.06 -19.89
C LEU A 194 -8.78 -17.95 -21.10
N GLN A 195 -8.43 -19.23 -21.10
CA GLN A 195 -8.75 -20.13 -22.20
C GLN A 195 -10.10 -20.82 -21.97
N SER A 196 -11.08 -20.48 -22.80
CA SER A 196 -12.43 -21.06 -22.78
C SER A 196 -12.59 -22.28 -23.67
N ALA A 197 -11.61 -22.64 -24.50
CA ALA A 197 -11.70 -23.76 -25.43
C ALA A 197 -10.63 -24.82 -25.13
N ASP A 198 -11.08 -26.04 -24.88
CA ASP A 198 -10.20 -27.20 -24.90
C ASP A 198 -9.86 -27.59 -26.33
N PHE A 199 -8.65 -28.13 -26.50
CA PHE A 199 -8.21 -28.64 -27.77
C PHE A 199 -9.00 -29.89 -28.12
N LYS A 200 -9.95 -29.77 -29.06
CA LYS A 200 -10.78 -30.90 -29.48
C LYS A 200 -10.05 -31.73 -30.54
N MET A 201 -9.76 -32.97 -30.21
CA MET A 201 -9.16 -33.93 -31.12
C MET A 201 -10.21 -34.95 -31.53
N GLY A 202 -10.58 -34.99 -32.82
CA GLY A 202 -11.45 -36.02 -33.43
C GLY A 202 -12.60 -35.49 -34.25
N LYS A 203 -12.99 -36.30 -35.25
CA LYS A 203 -14.05 -35.92 -36.25
C LYS A 203 -15.48 -36.11 -35.75
N ASN A 204 -15.71 -36.83 -34.65
CA ASN A 204 -17.04 -37.24 -34.20
C ASN A 204 -17.38 -36.70 -32.79
N PHE A 205 -17.17 -35.44 -32.56
CA PHE A 205 -17.55 -34.82 -31.30
C PHE A 205 -19.04 -34.41 -31.34
N ASP A 206 -19.85 -35.08 -30.54
CA ASP A 206 -21.29 -34.76 -30.40
C ASP A 206 -21.47 -33.73 -29.28
N ASN A 207 -21.74 -32.48 -29.63
CA ASN A 207 -21.98 -31.38 -28.69
C ASN A 207 -23.31 -31.56 -27.92
N SER A 208 -24.20 -32.44 -28.32
CA SER A 208 -25.50 -32.67 -27.66
C SER A 208 -25.36 -33.38 -26.31
N THR A 209 -24.23 -34.08 -26.07
CA THR A 209 -23.94 -34.84 -24.85
C THR A 209 -22.99 -34.13 -23.90
N GLU A 210 -22.49 -32.95 -24.27
CA GLU A 210 -21.61 -32.20 -23.39
C GLU A 210 -22.31 -31.77 -22.10
N PRO A 211 -21.68 -31.98 -20.93
CA PRO A 211 -22.16 -31.36 -19.71
C PRO A 211 -22.14 -29.85 -19.88
N LEU A 212 -23.10 -29.13 -19.29
CA LEU A 212 -23.17 -27.68 -19.29
C LEU A 212 -21.87 -27.14 -18.74
N MET A 213 -21.04 -26.56 -19.60
CA MET A 213 -19.75 -25.96 -19.15
C MET A 213 -20.03 -24.62 -18.49
N LEU A 214 -19.52 -24.45 -17.28
CA LEU A 214 -19.48 -23.15 -16.65
C LEU A 214 -18.41 -22.27 -17.33
N PRO A 215 -18.60 -20.95 -17.35
CA PRO A 215 -17.52 -20.04 -17.75
C PRO A 215 -16.34 -20.22 -16.79
N LYS A 216 -15.14 -20.12 -17.32
CA LYS A 216 -13.95 -20.07 -16.48
C LYS A 216 -14.01 -18.81 -15.61
N GLN A 217 -13.75 -18.97 -14.32
CA GLN A 217 -14.13 -17.97 -13.32
C GLN A 217 -12.94 -17.42 -12.54
N LEU A 218 -12.89 -16.10 -12.40
CA LEU A 218 -12.03 -15.39 -11.46
C LEU A 218 -12.89 -14.89 -10.29
N LEU A 219 -12.58 -15.32 -9.09
CA LEU A 219 -13.24 -14.93 -7.85
C LEU A 219 -12.25 -14.20 -6.94
N TYR A 220 -12.42 -12.91 -6.78
CA TYR A 220 -11.67 -12.09 -5.82
C TYR A 220 -12.47 -11.97 -4.52
N CYS A 221 -11.84 -12.24 -3.39
CA CYS A 221 -12.49 -12.24 -2.09
C CYS A 221 -11.61 -11.54 -1.05
N SER A 222 -12.07 -10.45 -0.46
CA SER A 222 -11.36 -9.72 0.60
C SER A 222 -12.29 -8.78 1.38
N SER A 223 -11.80 -8.25 2.51
CA SER A 223 -12.24 -6.97 3.06
C SER A 223 -11.59 -5.83 2.27
N ALA A 224 -12.06 -4.59 2.48
CA ALA A 224 -11.45 -3.44 1.83
C ALA A 224 -9.96 -3.31 2.23
N SER A 225 -9.17 -2.82 1.30
CA SER A 225 -7.75 -2.56 1.46
C SER A 225 -7.46 -1.08 1.16
N ASP A 226 -6.59 -0.83 0.26
CA ASP A 226 -6.05 0.45 -0.15
C ASP A 226 -6.52 0.78 -1.56
N GLU A 227 -6.80 2.04 -1.87
CA GLU A 227 -7.20 2.48 -3.21
C GLU A 227 -6.11 2.28 -4.27
N ASN A 228 -4.85 2.13 -3.87
CA ASN A 228 -3.75 1.79 -4.77
C ASN A 228 -3.64 0.28 -5.05
N SER A 229 -4.42 -0.57 -4.34
CA SER A 229 -4.37 -2.01 -4.51
C SER A 229 -4.97 -2.47 -5.84
N TYR A 230 -4.44 -3.59 -6.38
CA TYR A 230 -5.01 -4.22 -7.55
C TYR A 230 -6.47 -4.67 -7.32
N PHE A 231 -6.80 -5.05 -6.10
CA PHE A 231 -8.16 -5.41 -5.69
C PHE A 231 -9.14 -4.23 -5.86
N TYR A 232 -8.73 -3.00 -5.47
CA TYR A 232 -9.56 -1.82 -5.68
C TYR A 232 -9.76 -1.48 -7.16
N GLN A 233 -8.72 -1.65 -7.99
CA GLN A 233 -8.84 -1.48 -9.43
C GLN A 233 -9.86 -2.47 -10.02
N LYS A 234 -9.81 -3.75 -9.59
CA LYS A 234 -10.80 -4.77 -9.98
C LYS A 234 -12.19 -4.46 -9.45
N TYR A 235 -12.31 -4.00 -8.20
CA TYR A 235 -13.59 -3.58 -7.63
C TYR A 235 -14.26 -2.48 -8.48
N ARG A 236 -13.52 -1.46 -8.84
CA ARG A 236 -14.03 -0.38 -9.71
C ARG A 236 -14.39 -0.88 -11.11
N GLN A 237 -13.53 -1.69 -11.70
CA GLN A 237 -13.75 -2.25 -13.04
C GLN A 237 -14.99 -3.15 -13.05
N TYR A 238 -15.10 -4.10 -12.13
CA TYR A 238 -16.19 -5.07 -12.09
C TYR A 238 -17.51 -4.41 -11.72
N SER A 239 -17.52 -3.49 -10.76
CA SER A 239 -18.70 -2.70 -10.40
C SER A 239 -19.21 -1.88 -11.59
N LYS A 240 -18.31 -1.21 -12.32
CA LYS A 240 -18.69 -0.47 -13.52
C LYS A 240 -19.30 -1.38 -14.58
N SER A 241 -18.69 -2.52 -14.89
CA SER A 241 -19.19 -3.47 -15.88
C SER A 241 -20.55 -4.04 -15.48
N MET A 242 -20.72 -4.43 -14.20
CA MET A 242 -21.99 -4.92 -13.66
C MET A 242 -23.09 -3.86 -13.76
N LEU A 243 -22.82 -2.62 -13.37
CA LEU A 243 -23.78 -1.51 -13.43
C LEU A 243 -24.13 -1.12 -14.88
N CYS A 244 -23.20 -1.32 -15.82
CA CYS A 244 -23.48 -1.18 -17.26
C CYS A 244 -24.29 -2.34 -17.86
N GLY A 245 -24.65 -3.35 -17.06
CA GLY A 245 -25.50 -4.47 -17.48
C GLY A 245 -24.76 -5.67 -18.06
N ASP A 246 -23.43 -5.75 -17.95
CA ASP A 246 -22.68 -6.93 -18.38
C ASP A 246 -22.97 -8.11 -17.44
N LYS A 247 -23.62 -9.14 -17.99
CA LYS A 247 -24.07 -10.32 -17.24
C LYS A 247 -22.93 -11.24 -16.79
N ASN A 248 -21.70 -11.02 -17.25
CA ASN A 248 -20.54 -11.82 -16.87
C ASN A 248 -19.93 -11.37 -15.54
N TYR A 249 -20.32 -10.20 -15.05
CA TYR A 249 -19.78 -9.60 -13.83
C TYR A 249 -20.76 -9.68 -12.68
N PHE A 250 -20.23 -9.90 -11.48
CA PHE A 250 -20.96 -9.80 -10.23
C PHE A 250 -20.05 -9.27 -9.13
N VAL A 251 -20.52 -8.27 -8.42
CA VAL A 251 -19.85 -7.70 -7.24
C VAL A 251 -20.81 -7.75 -6.07
N ALA A 252 -20.40 -8.41 -4.99
CA ALA A 252 -21.06 -8.35 -3.70
C ALA A 252 -20.27 -7.40 -2.80
N ASP A 253 -20.88 -6.29 -2.40
CA ASP A 253 -20.32 -5.35 -1.42
C ASP A 253 -21.20 -5.39 -0.17
N LEU A 254 -20.72 -6.11 0.86
CA LEU A 254 -21.48 -6.43 2.07
C LEU A 254 -20.73 -5.93 3.30
N ASP A 255 -21.17 -4.82 3.84
CA ASP A 255 -20.61 -4.21 5.04
C ASP A 255 -21.08 -4.89 6.34
N CYS A 256 -20.69 -4.34 7.49
CA CYS A 256 -21.04 -4.88 8.79
C CYS A 256 -22.55 -4.85 9.09
N GLU A 257 -23.30 -3.91 8.50
CA GLU A 257 -24.75 -3.80 8.76
C GLU A 257 -25.50 -5.01 8.22
N VAL A 258 -25.10 -5.54 7.04
CA VAL A 258 -25.64 -6.77 6.48
C VAL A 258 -25.37 -7.96 7.40
N VAL A 259 -24.19 -8.02 8.02
CA VAL A 259 -23.79 -9.13 8.90
C VAL A 259 -24.49 -9.05 10.26
N ILE A 260 -24.64 -7.82 10.80
CA ILE A 260 -25.38 -7.57 12.05
C ILE A 260 -26.87 -7.93 11.88
N GLY A 261 -27.46 -7.56 10.74
CA GLY A 261 -28.84 -7.83 10.40
C GLY A 261 -29.07 -9.18 9.69
N ALA A 262 -28.12 -10.13 9.78
CA ALA A 262 -28.22 -11.40 9.08
C ALA A 262 -29.45 -12.20 9.48
N THR A 263 -30.16 -12.71 8.48
CA THR A 263 -31.32 -13.59 8.61
C THR A 263 -31.04 -14.97 8.05
N ASN A 264 -31.75 -15.96 8.57
CA ASN A 264 -31.82 -17.30 7.99
C ASN A 264 -33.30 -17.62 7.69
N HIS A 265 -33.63 -17.82 6.41
CA HIS A 265 -35.01 -17.95 5.94
C HIS A 265 -35.94 -16.81 6.39
N GLY A 266 -35.42 -15.57 6.37
CA GLY A 266 -36.15 -14.36 6.80
C GLY A 266 -36.25 -14.18 8.31
N ILE A 267 -35.68 -15.09 9.11
CA ILE A 267 -35.70 -15.02 10.58
C ILE A 267 -34.36 -14.47 11.08
N LEU A 268 -34.42 -13.42 11.89
CA LEU A 268 -33.22 -12.83 12.51
C LEU A 268 -32.54 -13.84 13.45
N LEU A 269 -31.22 -13.89 13.43
CA LEU A 269 -30.46 -14.79 14.29
C LEU A 269 -30.53 -14.40 15.76
N ASN A 270 -30.81 -15.37 16.64
CA ASN A 270 -30.77 -15.17 18.08
C ASN A 270 -29.36 -14.81 18.62
N LYS A 271 -28.34 -15.31 17.93
CA LYS A 271 -26.92 -14.95 18.19
C LYS A 271 -26.35 -14.37 16.89
N PRO A 272 -26.25 -13.04 16.79
CA PRO A 272 -25.73 -12.41 15.58
C PRO A 272 -24.26 -12.78 15.38
N LEU A 273 -23.85 -12.88 14.09
CA LEU A 273 -22.47 -13.18 13.70
C LEU A 273 -21.51 -12.04 14.07
N LEU A 274 -22.05 -10.83 14.14
CA LEU A 274 -21.35 -9.61 14.52
C LEU A 274 -22.31 -8.71 15.33
N THR A 275 -21.81 -8.05 16.38
CA THR A 275 -22.61 -7.13 17.20
C THR A 275 -22.15 -5.69 17.00
N ARG A 276 -23.07 -4.72 17.18
CA ARG A 276 -22.75 -3.28 17.10
C ARG A 276 -21.67 -2.87 18.08
N GLU A 277 -21.72 -3.39 19.31
CA GLU A 277 -20.73 -3.06 20.35
C GLU A 277 -19.30 -3.47 19.94
N LYS A 278 -19.14 -4.60 19.24
CA LYS A 278 -17.82 -5.01 18.72
C LYS A 278 -17.31 -4.06 17.65
N VAL A 279 -18.17 -3.59 16.77
CA VAL A 279 -17.82 -2.62 15.72
C VAL A 279 -17.46 -1.27 16.33
N GLU A 280 -18.27 -0.77 17.28
CA GLU A 280 -18.00 0.48 18.00
C GLU A 280 -16.71 0.43 18.81
N SER A 281 -16.43 -0.69 19.46
CA SER A 281 -15.16 -0.91 20.17
C SER A 281 -13.97 -0.88 19.21
N ALA A 282 -14.11 -1.49 18.04
CA ALA A 282 -13.08 -1.44 17.01
C ALA A 282 -12.85 -0.02 16.47
N LEU A 283 -13.92 0.76 16.24
CA LEU A 283 -13.84 2.16 15.84
C LEU A 283 -13.10 3.02 16.86
N LYS A 284 -13.38 2.81 18.16
CA LYS A 284 -12.68 3.52 19.25
C LYS A 284 -11.20 3.15 19.33
N THR A 285 -10.85 1.90 19.01
CA THR A 285 -9.47 1.41 19.07
C THR A 285 -8.63 1.88 17.86
N ASN A 286 -9.19 1.79 16.67
CA ASN A 286 -8.54 2.21 15.43
C ASN A 286 -9.60 2.44 14.35
N GLN A 287 -10.00 3.70 14.18
CA GLN A 287 -11.07 4.09 13.27
C GLN A 287 -10.81 3.65 11.84
N GLU A 288 -9.63 3.96 11.28
CA GLU A 288 -9.28 3.65 9.90
C GLU A 288 -9.32 2.13 9.62
N LYS A 289 -8.75 1.34 10.53
CA LYS A 289 -8.79 -0.12 10.41
C LYS A 289 -10.22 -0.65 10.51
N ALA A 290 -11.02 -0.11 11.41
CA ALA A 290 -12.41 -0.52 11.61
C ALA A 290 -13.27 -0.14 10.38
N GLU A 291 -13.09 1.05 9.82
CA GLU A 291 -13.78 1.47 8.60
C GLU A 291 -13.45 0.56 7.41
N ARG A 292 -12.21 0.17 7.28
CA ARG A 292 -11.77 -0.77 6.24
C ARG A 292 -12.31 -2.19 6.44
N GLU A 293 -12.18 -2.73 7.67
CA GLU A 293 -12.53 -4.14 7.94
C GLU A 293 -14.04 -4.38 8.10
N TYR A 294 -14.80 -3.38 8.56
CA TYR A 294 -16.23 -3.52 8.84
C TYR A 294 -17.13 -2.77 7.86
N PHE A 295 -16.73 -1.60 7.40
CA PHE A 295 -17.57 -0.76 6.54
C PHE A 295 -17.16 -0.79 5.06
N ASN A 296 -16.24 -1.67 4.68
CA ASN A 296 -15.75 -1.82 3.31
C ASN A 296 -15.21 -0.53 2.68
N LYS A 297 -14.76 0.42 3.51
CA LYS A 297 -14.16 1.66 3.02
C LYS A 297 -12.71 1.43 2.66
N PHE A 298 -12.37 1.66 1.41
CA PHE A 298 -10.99 1.64 0.97
C PHE A 298 -10.22 2.83 1.55
N SER A 299 -8.98 2.59 1.98
CA SER A 299 -8.13 3.65 2.50
C SER A 299 -7.53 4.44 1.33
N THR A 300 -7.74 5.75 1.32
CA THR A 300 -7.19 6.66 0.31
C THR A 300 -5.68 6.89 0.48
N ASP A 301 -5.15 6.66 1.67
CA ASP A 301 -3.83 7.11 2.10
C ASP A 301 -2.81 5.98 2.35
N GLY A 302 -2.92 4.84 1.69
CA GLY A 302 -1.93 3.75 1.81
C GLY A 302 -1.90 3.05 3.17
N GLY A 303 -2.89 3.29 4.03
CA GLY A 303 -3.04 2.62 5.32
C GLY A 303 -1.96 3.00 6.35
N ARG A 304 -1.88 2.21 7.43
CA ARG A 304 -0.96 2.43 8.57
C ARG A 304 0.52 2.31 8.20
N GLN A 305 0.80 1.66 7.07
CA GLN A 305 2.19 1.45 6.62
C GLN A 305 2.79 2.71 6.01
N ASN A 306 1.98 3.60 5.39
CA ASN A 306 2.45 4.85 4.81
C ASN A 306 2.15 6.00 5.78
N PRO A 307 3.12 6.42 6.57
CA PRO A 307 2.90 7.37 7.66
C PRO A 307 2.69 8.82 7.19
N VAL A 308 3.19 9.18 6.00
CA VAL A 308 2.97 10.50 5.40
C VAL A 308 1.71 10.44 4.55
N LYS A 309 0.68 11.16 4.95
CA LYS A 309 -0.63 11.17 4.31
C LYS A 309 -0.76 12.26 3.26
N LYS A 310 -1.30 11.92 2.10
CA LYS A 310 -1.54 12.88 1.01
C LYS A 310 -2.43 14.04 1.49
N ALA A 311 -3.47 13.74 2.28
CA ALA A 311 -4.37 14.74 2.82
C ALA A 311 -3.65 15.79 3.70
N GLU A 312 -2.68 15.36 4.53
CA GLU A 312 -1.92 16.28 5.38
C GLU A 312 -0.95 17.15 4.57
N VAL A 313 -0.30 16.58 3.55
CA VAL A 313 0.54 17.34 2.62
C VAL A 313 -0.29 18.36 1.83
N MET A 314 -1.49 17.99 1.36
CA MET A 314 -2.38 18.91 0.65
C MET A 314 -2.85 20.06 1.52
N LYS A 315 -3.15 19.84 2.81
CA LYS A 315 -3.51 20.91 3.76
C LYS A 315 -2.40 21.94 3.92
N SER A 316 -1.15 21.54 3.82
CA SER A 316 0.02 22.41 3.94
C SER A 316 0.56 22.90 2.60
N SER A 317 -0.14 22.62 1.51
CA SER A 317 0.29 23.02 0.17
C SER A 317 -0.31 24.38 -0.21
N VAL A 318 0.54 25.26 -0.74
CA VAL A 318 0.18 26.63 -1.15
C VAL A 318 0.58 26.86 -2.61
N THR A 319 -0.30 27.46 -3.39
CA THR A 319 -0.01 27.82 -4.79
C THR A 319 0.92 29.03 -4.82
N ARG A 320 2.18 28.80 -5.11
CA ARG A 320 3.22 29.84 -5.19
C ARG A 320 4.35 29.41 -6.12
N LYS A 321 5.10 30.38 -6.62
CA LYS A 321 6.34 30.11 -7.32
C LYS A 321 7.40 29.49 -6.39
N PRO A 322 8.26 28.61 -6.90
CA PRO A 322 9.46 28.22 -6.18
C PRO A 322 10.36 29.43 -5.98
N ILE A 323 11.14 29.43 -4.92
CA ILE A 323 12.12 30.48 -4.61
C ILE A 323 13.47 30.00 -5.11
N MET A 324 14.01 30.65 -6.13
CA MET A 324 15.23 30.23 -6.83
C MET A 324 16.50 30.85 -6.26
N GLY A 325 16.37 31.81 -5.36
CA GLY A 325 17.46 32.54 -4.69
C GLY A 325 16.89 33.67 -3.84
N ASN A 326 17.74 34.40 -3.12
CA ASN A 326 17.34 35.62 -2.43
C ASN A 326 17.32 36.80 -3.42
N GLU A 327 16.17 37.04 -4.07
CA GLU A 327 15.96 38.09 -5.04
C GLU A 327 15.22 39.30 -4.45
N ASP A 328 14.53 39.12 -3.34
CA ASP A 328 13.73 40.18 -2.68
C ASP A 328 14.57 41.10 -1.77
N GLY A 329 15.81 40.72 -1.51
CA GLY A 329 16.75 41.50 -0.68
C GLY A 329 16.37 41.55 0.81
N GLN A 330 15.55 40.62 1.26
CA GLN A 330 15.15 40.47 2.66
C GLN A 330 16.07 39.48 3.38
N ASN A 331 16.06 39.53 4.71
CA ASN A 331 16.74 38.53 5.53
C ASN A 331 15.92 37.24 5.58
N HIS A 332 16.56 36.13 5.23
CA HIS A 332 16.03 34.79 5.25
C HIS A 332 16.82 33.86 6.16
N ARG A 333 16.27 32.66 6.37
CA ARG A 333 16.93 31.58 7.13
C ARG A 333 16.91 30.28 6.33
N PHE A 334 17.70 30.26 5.25
CA PHE A 334 17.73 29.10 4.35
C PHE A 334 18.48 27.93 4.96
N VAL A 335 17.82 26.76 4.93
CA VAL A 335 18.43 25.48 5.29
C VAL A 335 18.53 24.62 4.03
N PHE A 336 19.72 24.07 3.82
CA PHE A 336 20.01 23.16 2.71
C PHE A 336 20.16 21.76 3.26
N ALA A 337 19.55 20.78 2.61
CA ALA A 337 19.79 19.36 2.84
C ALA A 337 20.29 18.71 1.56
N TYR A 338 21.46 18.11 1.63
CA TYR A 338 22.16 17.55 0.49
C TYR A 338 22.44 16.06 0.69
N ASP A 339 21.95 15.25 -0.23
CA ASP A 339 22.25 13.84 -0.37
C ASP A 339 23.13 13.60 -1.61
N PRO A 340 24.46 13.40 -1.43
CA PRO A 340 25.38 13.22 -2.54
C PRO A 340 25.40 11.78 -3.05
N ALA A 341 25.08 11.58 -4.32
CA ALA A 341 25.19 10.29 -5.00
C ALA A 341 26.28 10.27 -6.07
N ARG A 342 26.83 9.07 -6.39
CA ARG A 342 27.89 8.90 -7.37
C ARG A 342 27.52 8.07 -8.59
N SER A 343 26.59 7.12 -8.49
CA SER A 343 26.46 6.10 -9.54
C SER A 343 25.03 5.80 -10.01
N TYR A 344 24.13 5.47 -9.09
CA TYR A 344 22.78 4.98 -9.43
C TYR A 344 21.67 5.78 -8.76
N ASP A 345 21.94 6.41 -7.62
CA ASP A 345 21.00 7.23 -6.88
C ASP A 345 21.02 8.67 -7.39
N ASN A 346 19.94 9.42 -7.12
CA ASN A 346 19.92 10.83 -7.48
C ASN A 346 20.70 11.64 -6.44
N SER A 347 21.50 12.60 -6.91
CA SER A 347 22.11 13.57 -6.03
C SER A 347 21.16 14.75 -5.86
N ILE A 348 20.63 14.93 -4.67
CA ILE A 348 19.51 15.85 -4.40
C ILE A 348 19.93 16.93 -3.40
N VAL A 349 19.55 18.17 -3.68
CA VAL A 349 19.61 19.30 -2.73
C VAL A 349 18.20 19.84 -2.53
N THR A 350 17.69 19.74 -1.31
CA THR A 350 16.44 20.39 -0.90
C THR A 350 16.72 21.66 -0.13
N ILE A 351 16.03 22.73 -0.47
CA ILE A 351 16.23 24.07 0.12
C ILE A 351 14.91 24.54 0.70
N VAL A 352 14.93 24.97 1.95
CA VAL A 352 13.78 25.55 2.64
C VAL A 352 14.14 26.87 3.28
N ASP A 353 13.15 27.72 3.48
CA ASP A 353 13.23 28.92 4.31
C ASP A 353 12.53 28.67 5.65
N LEU A 354 13.19 28.93 6.77
CA LEU A 354 12.61 28.84 8.10
C LEU A 354 11.91 30.15 8.46
N VAL A 355 10.59 30.12 8.45
CA VAL A 355 9.75 31.31 8.67
C VAL A 355 9.01 31.18 10.00
N GLU A 356 9.02 32.27 10.79
CA GLU A 356 8.19 32.35 12.00
C GLU A 356 6.79 32.83 11.64
N THR A 357 5.76 32.06 12.00
CA THR A 357 4.35 32.39 11.78
C THR A 357 3.63 32.58 13.12
N GLU A 358 2.62 33.45 13.16
CA GLU A 358 1.88 33.74 14.39
C GLU A 358 1.09 32.54 14.91
N ASP A 359 0.54 31.74 14.00
CA ASP A 359 -0.37 30.61 14.29
C ASP A 359 0.37 29.30 14.59
N ARG A 360 1.48 29.01 13.88
CA ARG A 360 2.20 27.72 13.93
C ARG A 360 3.61 27.84 14.53
N GLY A 361 4.11 29.06 14.75
CA GLY A 361 5.50 29.31 15.14
C GLY A 361 6.46 29.04 13.98
N LEU A 362 7.63 28.48 14.27
CA LEU A 362 8.64 28.23 13.24
C LEU A 362 8.21 27.09 12.31
N ILE A 363 8.12 27.37 11.01
CA ILE A 363 7.81 26.42 9.94
C ILE A 363 8.93 26.35 8.91
N ALA A 364 9.00 25.27 8.14
CA ALA A 364 9.87 25.12 6.97
C ALA A 364 9.07 25.29 5.69
N LYS A 365 9.35 26.32 4.92
CA LYS A 365 8.74 26.60 3.62
C LYS A 365 9.66 26.06 2.53
N ILE A 366 9.21 25.03 1.77
CA ILE A 366 10.01 24.44 0.70
C ILE A 366 10.21 25.47 -0.42
N CYS A 367 11.45 25.88 -0.66
CA CYS A 367 11.81 26.85 -1.69
C CYS A 367 12.06 26.15 -3.03
N ASN A 368 12.90 25.13 -3.01
CA ASN A 368 13.41 24.46 -4.20
C ASN A 368 13.85 23.01 -3.88
N CYS A 369 13.83 22.18 -4.90
CA CYS A 369 14.46 20.87 -4.88
C CYS A 369 15.27 20.69 -6.17
N VAL A 370 16.57 20.51 -6.06
CA VAL A 370 17.50 20.46 -7.19
C VAL A 370 18.08 19.07 -7.31
N SER A 371 18.01 18.49 -8.50
CA SER A 371 18.68 17.23 -8.84
C SER A 371 19.95 17.50 -9.64
N PHE A 372 21.09 17.06 -9.14
CA PHE A 372 22.37 17.17 -9.83
C PHE A 372 22.57 15.98 -10.80
N THR A 373 21.80 15.99 -11.88
CA THR A 373 21.85 14.95 -12.92
C THR A 373 22.61 15.48 -14.14
N ASP A 374 23.49 14.67 -14.71
CA ASP A 374 24.17 15.00 -15.96
C ASP A 374 23.20 14.84 -17.14
N VAL A 375 22.75 15.97 -17.68
CA VAL A 375 21.81 16.02 -18.83
C VAL A 375 22.46 15.66 -20.17
N ASN A 376 23.79 15.60 -20.23
CA ASN A 376 24.53 15.31 -21.48
C ASN A 376 24.62 13.81 -21.77
N THR A 377 24.24 12.96 -20.82
CA THR A 377 24.23 11.51 -20.97
C THR A 377 22.83 10.98 -21.25
N LYS A 378 22.71 10.01 -22.16
CA LYS A 378 21.42 9.30 -22.39
C LYS A 378 20.93 8.53 -21.17
N LYS A 379 21.83 8.21 -20.23
CA LYS A 379 21.52 7.63 -18.93
C LYS A 379 21.51 8.76 -17.92
N LYS A 380 20.42 8.91 -17.16
CA LYS A 380 20.34 9.85 -16.03
C LYS A 380 21.31 9.38 -14.94
N ILE A 381 22.52 9.93 -14.94
CA ILE A 381 23.53 9.67 -13.92
C ILE A 381 23.84 10.96 -13.17
N PRO A 382 24.19 10.89 -11.87
CA PRO A 382 24.61 12.08 -11.12
C PRO A 382 25.84 12.75 -11.77
N MET A 383 25.91 14.06 -11.65
CA MET A 383 27.11 14.82 -12.00
C MET A 383 28.32 14.34 -11.20
N LYS A 384 29.53 14.53 -11.73
CA LYS A 384 30.74 14.21 -10.98
C LYS A 384 30.87 15.08 -9.75
N THR A 385 31.46 14.56 -8.68
CA THR A 385 31.59 15.25 -7.38
C THR A 385 32.14 16.67 -7.48
N PRO A 386 33.19 16.97 -8.30
CA PRO A 386 33.69 18.35 -8.44
C PRO A 386 32.65 19.31 -9.03
N GLU A 387 31.82 18.83 -9.95
CA GLU A 387 30.74 19.61 -10.56
C GLU A 387 29.60 19.85 -9.56
N GLN A 388 29.22 18.82 -8.81
CA GLN A 388 28.23 18.93 -7.73
C GLN A 388 28.66 19.98 -6.70
N LYS A 389 29.93 19.95 -6.23
CA LYS A 389 30.49 20.94 -5.30
C LYS A 389 30.39 22.36 -5.84
N LYS A 390 30.71 22.55 -7.13
CA LYS A 390 30.64 23.86 -7.79
C LYS A 390 29.20 24.38 -7.85
N HIS A 391 28.23 23.52 -8.16
CA HIS A 391 26.81 23.88 -8.18
C HIS A 391 26.29 24.17 -6.78
N LEU A 392 26.65 23.36 -5.78
CA LEU A 392 26.27 23.61 -4.39
C LEU A 392 26.79 24.98 -3.89
N LYS A 393 28.08 25.29 -4.14
CA LYS A 393 28.68 26.59 -3.79
C LYS A 393 27.94 27.75 -4.48
N GLN A 394 27.54 27.58 -5.74
CA GLN A 394 26.78 28.60 -6.45
C GLN A 394 25.39 28.80 -5.83
N LEU A 395 24.65 27.71 -5.50
CA LEU A 395 23.36 27.79 -4.83
C LEU A 395 23.46 28.52 -3.50
N LEU A 396 24.50 28.25 -2.69
CA LEU A 396 24.73 28.96 -1.42
C LEU A 396 24.87 30.48 -1.62
N LEU A 397 25.54 30.93 -2.68
CA LEU A 397 25.66 32.35 -3.02
C LEU A 397 24.34 32.95 -3.53
N ASP A 398 23.62 32.23 -4.38
CA ASP A 398 22.34 32.69 -4.95
C ASP A 398 21.28 32.89 -3.83
N TYR A 399 21.23 31.97 -2.86
CA TYR A 399 20.31 32.08 -1.73
C TYR A 399 20.81 33.02 -0.62
N ASN A 400 22.12 33.23 -0.50
CA ASN A 400 22.60 34.28 0.39
C ASN A 400 22.21 35.67 -0.12
N GLY A 401 22.14 35.84 -1.44
CA GLY A 401 21.79 37.10 -2.10
C GLY A 401 22.90 38.11 -2.22
N LYS A 402 22.76 39.01 -3.18
CA LYS A 402 23.74 40.09 -3.42
C LYS A 402 23.60 41.17 -2.36
N GLY A 403 24.73 41.62 -1.84
CA GLY A 403 24.79 42.72 -0.85
C GLY A 403 24.79 42.28 0.60
N PHE A 404 24.57 41.02 0.89
CA PHE A 404 24.69 40.45 2.22
C PHE A 404 26.12 39.97 2.52
N PRO A 405 26.57 40.03 3.80
CA PRO A 405 27.77 39.31 4.21
C PRO A 405 27.71 37.83 3.87
N ASP A 406 28.89 37.18 3.79
CA ASP A 406 28.95 35.77 3.46
C ASP A 406 28.09 34.92 4.40
N TYR A 407 27.16 34.22 3.80
CA TYR A 407 26.24 33.25 4.42
C TYR A 407 25.32 33.80 5.53
N GLU A 408 25.03 35.10 5.54
CA GLU A 408 24.13 35.69 6.54
C GLU A 408 22.75 35.06 6.47
N ASN A 409 22.25 34.83 5.25
CA ASN A 409 20.93 34.21 4.99
C ASN A 409 20.96 32.68 4.96
N ILE A 410 22.12 32.05 5.14
CA ILE A 410 22.23 30.59 5.24
C ILE A 410 22.23 30.18 6.71
N GLU A 411 21.19 29.49 7.15
CA GLU A 411 21.08 29.01 8.54
C GLU A 411 21.97 27.78 8.78
N MET A 412 21.86 26.76 7.91
CA MET A 412 22.57 25.48 8.03
C MET A 412 22.62 24.72 6.69
N LEU A 413 23.72 24.03 6.45
CA LEU A 413 23.91 23.04 5.41
C LEU A 413 23.98 21.65 6.05
N LEU A 414 22.99 20.80 5.77
CA LEU A 414 22.91 19.40 6.23
C LEU A 414 23.45 18.52 5.10
N ILE A 415 24.39 17.62 5.37
CA ILE A 415 24.93 16.69 4.36
C ILE A 415 24.82 15.26 4.88
N ASP A 416 24.32 14.37 4.01
CA ASP A 416 24.40 12.94 4.28
C ASP A 416 25.86 12.46 4.23
N SER A 417 26.36 12.00 5.37
CA SER A 417 27.69 11.45 5.57
C SER A 417 27.74 9.91 5.58
N GLY A 418 26.83 9.25 4.84
CA GLY A 418 26.72 7.80 4.80
C GLY A 418 27.98 7.05 4.39
N SER A 419 27.96 5.74 4.60
CA SER A 419 29.11 4.81 4.46
C SER A 419 29.75 4.72 3.06
N GLY A 420 29.19 5.43 2.06
CA GLY A 420 29.76 5.55 0.71
C GLY A 420 30.87 6.62 0.54
N GLY A 421 31.20 7.36 1.59
CA GLY A 421 32.31 8.33 1.63
C GLY A 421 32.13 9.63 0.83
N GLY A 422 31.01 9.78 0.10
CA GLY A 422 30.76 10.98 -0.73
C GLY A 422 30.54 12.23 0.10
N GLY A 423 29.66 12.17 1.09
CA GLY A 423 29.30 13.29 1.93
C GLY A 423 30.43 13.75 2.87
N VAL A 424 31.16 12.81 3.46
CA VAL A 424 32.34 13.14 4.29
C VAL A 424 33.37 13.90 3.47
N SER A 425 33.75 13.37 2.31
CA SER A 425 34.72 14.02 1.41
C SER A 425 34.30 15.42 0.95
N ILE A 426 32.98 15.64 0.76
CA ILE A 426 32.44 16.95 0.44
C ILE A 426 32.49 17.87 1.64
N GLY A 427 32.14 17.35 2.83
CA GLY A 427 32.25 18.10 4.09
C GLY A 427 33.69 18.55 4.39
N ASP A 428 34.67 17.68 4.15
CA ASP A 428 36.08 18.00 4.32
C ASP A 428 36.54 19.11 3.36
N ASP A 429 36.17 19.05 2.10
CA ASP A 429 36.50 20.09 1.10
C ASP A 429 35.78 21.43 1.39
N LEU A 430 34.65 21.43 2.06
CA LEU A 430 33.93 22.66 2.40
C LEU A 430 34.55 23.41 3.55
N MET A 431 35.46 22.82 4.32
CA MET A 431 36.16 23.51 5.40
C MET A 431 37.12 24.59 4.86
N GLU A 432 37.62 24.42 3.65
CA GLU A 432 38.55 25.38 3.02
C GLU A 432 37.83 26.62 2.52
N ASP A 433 38.49 27.78 2.69
CA ASP A 433 38.09 29.02 2.02
C ASP A 433 38.17 28.83 0.50
N TRP A 434 37.27 29.42 -0.21
CA TRP A 434 37.20 29.25 -1.69
C TRP A 434 36.95 30.58 -2.39
N VAL A 435 37.21 30.58 -3.69
CA VAL A 435 37.04 31.77 -4.53
C VAL A 435 35.98 31.54 -5.56
N ASP A 436 35.06 32.47 -5.72
CA ASP A 436 33.99 32.42 -6.73
C ASP A 436 34.51 32.82 -8.13
N LYS A 437 33.62 32.75 -9.12
CA LYS A 437 33.95 33.12 -10.51
C LYS A 437 34.33 34.60 -10.69
N SER A 438 33.93 35.46 -9.75
CA SER A 438 34.27 36.90 -9.75
C SER A 438 35.61 37.21 -9.07
N GLY A 439 36.26 36.23 -8.48
CA GLY A 439 37.49 36.39 -7.73
C GLY A 439 37.27 36.77 -6.26
N LYS A 440 36.05 36.84 -5.77
CA LYS A 440 35.74 37.10 -4.37
C LYS A 440 36.03 35.85 -3.52
N LYS A 441 36.71 36.03 -2.42
CA LYS A 441 37.03 34.99 -1.45
C LYS A 441 35.85 34.80 -0.48
N HIS A 442 35.44 33.56 -0.25
CA HIS A 442 34.40 33.15 0.68
C HIS A 442 34.98 32.22 1.73
N ARG A 443 34.40 32.25 2.92
CA ARG A 443 34.81 31.38 4.03
C ARG A 443 34.31 29.96 3.81
N GLY A 444 34.99 28.98 4.42
CA GLY A 444 34.53 27.60 4.45
C GLY A 444 33.43 27.35 5.47
N PHE A 445 32.94 26.12 5.51
CA PHE A 445 31.96 25.62 6.50
C PHE A 445 32.58 24.48 7.32
N ILE A 446 32.25 24.40 8.60
CA ILE A 446 32.72 23.33 9.48
C ILE A 446 31.57 22.82 10.36
N ASP A 447 31.55 21.51 10.61
CA ASP A 447 30.74 20.88 11.65
C ASP A 447 31.56 20.78 12.93
N LEU A 448 31.27 21.65 13.91
CA LEU A 448 32.03 21.69 15.16
C LEU A 448 31.86 20.46 16.06
N GLU A 449 30.82 19.63 15.82
CA GLU A 449 30.64 18.39 16.56
C GLU A 449 31.42 17.23 15.92
N ALA A 450 31.26 17.05 14.61
CA ALA A 450 31.89 15.96 13.86
C ALA A 450 33.38 16.25 13.51
N GLN A 451 33.75 17.52 13.29
CA GLN A 451 35.06 17.96 12.78
C GLN A 451 35.80 18.86 13.77
N LYS A 452 35.55 18.71 15.07
CA LYS A 452 36.12 19.54 16.14
C LYS A 452 37.64 19.65 16.11
N GLU A 453 38.32 18.58 15.73
CA GLU A 453 39.77 18.49 15.64
C GLU A 453 40.39 19.43 14.58
N TYR A 454 39.62 19.73 13.51
CA TYR A 454 40.06 20.59 12.41
C TYR A 454 39.82 22.09 12.67
N ARG A 455 39.17 22.48 13.78
CA ARG A 455 38.84 23.88 14.06
C ARG A 455 40.08 24.79 14.07
N ASN A 456 41.20 24.30 14.62
CA ASN A 456 42.45 25.08 14.67
C ASN A 456 43.11 25.23 13.29
N GLN A 457 42.86 24.29 12.38
CA GLN A 457 43.39 24.30 11.02
C GLN A 457 42.54 25.23 10.11
N TYR A 458 41.26 25.33 10.35
CA TYR A 458 40.31 26.16 9.57
C TYR A 458 39.60 27.18 10.49
N PRO A 459 40.32 28.17 11.03
CA PRO A 459 39.77 29.10 12.03
C PRO A 459 38.72 30.05 11.48
N THR A 460 38.73 30.29 10.16
CA THR A 460 37.79 31.17 9.44
C THR A 460 36.48 30.49 9.04
N ALA A 461 36.43 29.16 9.06
CA ALA A 461 35.25 28.39 8.63
C ALA A 461 34.04 28.64 9.56
N ASP A 462 32.87 28.87 8.96
CA ASP A 462 31.63 29.10 9.69
C ASP A 462 31.02 27.78 10.19
N ASN A 463 30.52 27.79 11.42
CA ASN A 463 29.81 26.64 12.00
C ASN A 463 28.40 26.54 11.46
N LYS A 464 28.28 26.25 10.15
CA LYS A 464 27.00 26.12 9.43
C LYS A 464 26.93 24.84 8.64
N LEU A 465 27.72 23.83 9.00
CA LEU A 465 27.69 22.49 8.45
C LEU A 465 27.25 21.49 9.52
N LEU A 466 26.43 20.50 9.12
CA LEU A 466 26.06 19.36 9.96
C LEU A 466 26.11 18.08 9.12
N LEU A 467 26.96 17.14 9.57
CA LEU A 467 27.16 15.84 8.91
C LEU A 467 26.26 14.79 9.57
N LEU A 468 25.27 14.30 8.84
CA LEU A 468 24.29 13.32 9.31
C LEU A 468 24.60 11.94 8.77
N SER A 469 24.72 10.94 9.65
CA SER A 469 24.92 9.54 9.24
C SER A 469 23.59 8.79 9.16
N PRO A 470 23.22 8.19 8.00
CA PRO A 470 21.97 7.46 7.84
C PRO A 470 21.82 6.31 8.82
N HIS A 471 22.89 5.57 9.09
CA HIS A 471 22.86 4.44 10.01
C HIS A 471 22.43 4.83 11.44
N LYS A 472 22.73 6.06 11.84
CA LYS A 472 22.40 6.55 13.17
C LYS A 472 21.06 7.27 13.22
N TYR A 473 20.72 8.01 12.18
CA TYR A 473 19.63 8.98 12.24
C TYR A 473 18.43 8.65 11.34
N ARG A 474 18.50 7.67 10.41
CA ARG A 474 17.43 7.44 9.41
C ARG A 474 16.04 7.32 10.03
N THR A 475 15.89 6.54 11.09
CA THR A 475 14.58 6.38 11.75
C THR A 475 14.11 7.70 12.37
N GLU A 476 15.00 8.42 13.05
CA GLU A 476 14.67 9.70 13.67
C GLU A 476 14.31 10.79 12.64
N LEU A 477 14.97 10.78 11.47
CA LEU A 477 14.69 11.71 10.37
C LEU A 477 13.28 11.51 9.83
N PHE A 478 12.89 10.27 9.57
CA PHE A 478 11.53 9.97 9.10
C PHE A 478 10.46 10.13 10.18
N ASP A 479 10.76 9.82 11.45
CA ASP A 479 9.86 10.15 12.56
C ASP A 479 9.61 11.65 12.66
N ALA A 480 10.66 12.46 12.49
CA ALA A 480 10.52 13.90 12.45
C ALA A 480 9.73 14.39 11.22
N LEU A 481 9.95 13.79 10.04
CA LEU A 481 9.20 14.12 8.84
C LEU A 481 7.70 13.89 9.05
N VAL A 482 7.33 12.72 9.54
CA VAL A 482 5.93 12.37 9.83
C VAL A 482 5.32 13.34 10.84
N GLU A 483 6.04 13.64 11.92
CA GLU A 483 5.57 14.56 12.96
C GLU A 483 5.39 15.98 12.41
N MET A 484 6.37 16.52 11.67
CA MET A 484 6.32 17.89 11.15
C MET A 484 5.25 18.06 10.08
N VAL A 485 5.01 17.05 9.22
CA VAL A 485 3.92 17.05 8.24
C VAL A 485 2.56 17.01 8.95
N ASN A 486 2.37 16.10 9.90
CA ASN A 486 1.10 15.98 10.64
C ASN A 486 0.76 17.24 11.46
N LEU A 487 1.76 17.95 11.94
CA LEU A 487 1.60 19.23 12.64
C LEU A 487 1.47 20.44 11.68
N ASN A 488 1.46 20.22 10.37
CA ASN A 488 1.35 21.28 9.36
C ASN A 488 2.51 22.30 9.43
N LEU A 489 3.73 21.83 9.73
CA LEU A 489 4.91 22.65 9.93
C LEU A 489 5.88 22.65 8.74
N ILE A 490 5.58 21.88 7.70
CA ILE A 490 6.26 21.92 6.40
C ILE A 490 5.27 22.43 5.37
N GLU A 491 5.58 23.56 4.73
CA GLU A 491 4.76 24.16 3.69
C GLU A 491 5.28 23.73 2.31
N PHE A 492 4.45 23.01 1.56
CA PHE A 492 4.72 22.57 0.18
C PHE A 492 4.18 23.58 -0.84
N THR A 493 4.62 23.46 -2.09
CA THR A 493 3.90 24.06 -3.22
C THR A 493 2.69 23.18 -3.58
N SER A 494 1.63 23.76 -4.16
CA SER A 494 0.55 22.98 -4.77
C SER A 494 1.07 22.10 -5.90
N ASP A 495 0.32 21.03 -6.26
CA ASP A 495 0.72 20.14 -7.35
C ASP A 495 0.79 20.93 -8.67
N TYR A 496 1.86 20.66 -9.43
CA TYR A 496 2.11 21.33 -10.71
C TYR A 496 1.39 20.59 -11.85
N ASP A 497 0.53 21.29 -12.56
CA ASP A 497 -0.32 20.74 -13.61
C ASP A 497 0.31 20.73 -15.01
N GLY A 498 1.59 21.10 -15.11
CA GLY A 498 2.33 21.16 -16.37
C GLY A 498 2.11 22.42 -17.20
N GLN A 499 1.36 23.40 -16.71
CA GLN A 499 1.12 24.65 -17.42
C GLN A 499 2.29 25.63 -17.31
N ASP A 500 2.37 26.55 -18.28
CA ASP A 500 3.45 27.54 -18.32
C ASP A 500 3.26 28.70 -17.32
N CYS A 501 2.13 28.76 -16.65
CA CYS A 501 1.80 29.81 -15.69
C CYS A 501 1.08 29.24 -14.46
N LEU A 502 1.27 29.89 -13.32
CA LEU A 502 0.53 29.64 -12.09
C LEU A 502 -0.50 30.76 -11.85
N SER A 503 -1.70 30.37 -11.43
CA SER A 503 -2.70 31.30 -10.96
C SER A 503 -2.47 31.60 -9.47
N LEU A 504 -1.85 32.75 -9.19
CA LEU A 504 -1.51 33.18 -7.83
C LEU A 504 -2.66 33.98 -7.24
N GLU A 505 -3.07 33.59 -6.04
CA GLU A 505 -4.06 34.30 -5.25
C GLU A 505 -3.42 35.49 -4.53
N TYR A 506 -4.08 36.65 -4.55
CA TYR A 506 -3.72 37.81 -3.75
C TYR A 506 -4.96 38.58 -3.28
N VAL A 507 -4.84 39.24 -2.16
CA VAL A 507 -5.94 40.04 -1.58
C VAL A 507 -5.76 41.49 -1.92
N GLU A 508 -6.73 42.08 -2.61
CA GLU A 508 -6.79 43.53 -2.91
C GLU A 508 -8.09 44.12 -2.38
N LYS A 509 -7.99 45.08 -1.48
CA LYS A 509 -9.17 45.76 -0.86
C LYS A 509 -10.16 44.81 -0.18
N GLY A 510 -9.68 43.69 0.37
CA GLY A 510 -10.52 42.69 1.03
C GLY A 510 -11.18 41.67 0.08
N GLU A 511 -10.94 41.76 -1.22
CA GLU A 511 -11.38 40.79 -2.22
C GLU A 511 -10.23 39.90 -2.66
N VAL A 512 -10.51 38.58 -2.81
CA VAL A 512 -9.57 37.62 -3.34
C VAL A 512 -9.51 37.75 -4.86
N LYS A 513 -8.33 38.02 -5.41
CA LYS A 513 -8.06 38.11 -6.85
C LYS A 513 -6.99 37.14 -7.28
N TYR A 514 -6.98 36.83 -8.56
CA TYR A 514 -6.02 35.91 -9.16
C TYR A 514 -5.16 36.61 -10.21
N LYS A 515 -3.86 36.34 -10.20
CA LYS A 515 -2.90 36.82 -11.19
C LYS A 515 -2.14 35.67 -11.79
N ASN A 516 -2.12 35.58 -13.11
CA ASN A 516 -1.29 34.59 -13.79
C ASN A 516 0.19 35.03 -13.78
N ALA A 517 1.04 34.18 -13.22
CA ALA A 517 2.47 34.37 -13.17
C ALA A 517 3.14 33.35 -14.09
N GLN A 518 3.86 33.83 -15.08
CA GLN A 518 4.67 33.01 -15.99
C GLN A 518 5.79 32.29 -15.23
N LEU A 519 6.05 31.04 -15.59
CA LEU A 519 7.10 30.21 -15.02
C LEU A 519 8.29 30.13 -15.96
N ALA A 520 9.49 30.40 -15.43
CA ALA A 520 10.75 30.09 -16.10
C ALA A 520 11.01 28.57 -16.15
N GLN A 521 11.92 28.10 -16.98
CA GLN A 521 12.16 26.67 -17.17
C GLN A 521 12.73 26.01 -15.90
N ASP A 522 13.59 26.70 -15.18
CA ASP A 522 14.14 26.28 -13.89
C ASP A 522 13.07 26.23 -12.77
N GLU A 523 12.14 27.22 -12.74
CA GLU A 523 11.01 27.22 -11.84
C GLU A 523 10.08 26.00 -12.08
N LYS A 524 9.82 25.63 -13.35
CA LYS A 524 9.05 24.43 -13.71
C LYS A 524 9.75 23.16 -13.22
N MET A 525 11.06 23.09 -13.44
CA MET A 525 11.85 21.94 -12.97
C MET A 525 11.82 21.82 -11.45
N ALA A 526 11.90 22.93 -10.71
CA ALA A 526 11.79 22.94 -9.26
C ALA A 526 10.44 22.39 -8.78
N LEU A 527 9.33 22.82 -9.39
CA LEU A 527 7.98 22.32 -9.07
C LEU A 527 7.85 20.83 -9.34
N ILE A 528 8.34 20.33 -10.48
CA ILE A 528 8.36 18.90 -10.80
C ILE A 528 9.15 18.12 -9.74
N GLN A 529 10.31 18.61 -9.31
CA GLN A 529 11.10 17.94 -8.29
C GLN A 529 10.41 17.93 -6.92
N ILE A 530 9.68 18.99 -6.57
CA ILE A 530 8.89 19.05 -5.34
C ILE A 530 7.71 18.05 -5.41
N ASP A 531 7.06 17.90 -6.56
CA ASP A 531 5.99 16.91 -6.72
C ASP A 531 6.53 15.47 -6.63
N LEU A 532 7.69 15.19 -7.23
CA LEU A 532 8.37 13.91 -7.05
C LEU A 532 8.74 13.65 -5.58
N MET A 533 9.15 14.69 -4.83
CA MET A 533 9.40 14.60 -3.39
C MET A 533 8.14 14.20 -2.62
N LYS A 534 6.98 14.80 -2.92
CA LYS A 534 5.70 14.42 -2.31
C LYS A 534 5.36 12.96 -2.60
N GLU A 535 5.53 12.52 -3.86
CA GLU A 535 5.30 11.13 -4.24
C GLU A 535 6.21 10.15 -3.52
N GLU A 536 7.50 10.47 -3.35
CA GLU A 536 8.42 9.66 -2.56
C GLU A 536 7.94 9.55 -1.11
N CYS A 537 7.56 10.68 -0.48
CA CYS A 537 7.02 10.70 0.88
C CYS A 537 5.79 9.78 1.04
N TYR A 538 4.88 9.76 0.07
CA TYR A 538 3.69 8.89 0.11
C TYR A 538 4.03 7.40 -0.01
N LYS A 539 5.17 7.04 -0.62
CA LYS A 539 5.59 5.65 -0.84
C LYS A 539 6.42 5.09 0.31
N ILE A 540 6.94 5.93 1.21
CA ILE A 540 7.68 5.48 2.39
C ILE A 540 6.76 4.66 3.28
N GLN A 541 7.23 3.47 3.67
CA GLN A 541 6.53 2.58 4.59
C GLN A 541 7.27 2.45 5.91
N ARG A 542 6.50 2.40 6.99
CA ARG A 542 6.96 2.04 8.31
C ARG A 542 6.84 0.54 8.50
N THR A 543 7.91 -0.10 8.90
CA THR A 543 7.96 -1.52 9.23
C THR A 543 8.37 -1.68 10.69
N ASP A 544 7.51 -2.32 11.49
CA ASP A 544 7.82 -2.63 12.87
C ASP A 544 8.79 -3.82 12.93
N THR A 545 9.84 -3.71 13.76
CA THR A 545 10.87 -4.74 13.94
C THR A 545 10.54 -5.64 15.12
N ASN A 546 11.03 -6.90 15.09
CA ASN A 546 10.77 -7.90 16.13
C ASN A 546 11.24 -7.50 17.53
N GLY A 547 12.06 -6.46 17.67
CA GLY A 547 12.56 -5.92 18.94
C GLY A 547 11.76 -4.74 19.51
N GLY A 548 10.56 -4.44 18.97
CA GLY A 548 9.73 -3.31 19.41
C GLY A 548 10.13 -1.95 18.83
N GLY A 549 11.16 -1.88 17.98
CA GLY A 549 11.53 -0.71 17.19
C GLY A 549 10.78 -0.67 15.84
N HIS A 550 11.06 0.37 15.05
CA HIS A 550 10.56 0.48 13.69
C HIS A 550 11.63 1.05 12.75
N SER A 551 11.44 0.85 11.47
CA SER A 551 12.29 1.38 10.40
C SER A 551 11.42 1.93 9.26
N TYR A 552 12.04 2.75 8.42
CA TYR A 552 11.41 3.34 7.25
C TYR A 552 12.14 2.97 5.98
N GLY A 553 11.40 2.70 4.91
CA GLY A 553 11.96 2.40 3.60
C GLY A 553 10.87 2.28 2.53
N LEU A 554 11.28 2.11 1.29
CA LEU A 554 10.38 1.77 0.21
C LEU A 554 9.94 0.30 0.31
N PRO A 555 8.75 -0.07 -0.18
CA PRO A 555 8.38 -1.46 -0.40
C PRO A 555 9.41 -2.18 -1.28
N LYS A 556 9.75 -3.42 -0.96
CA LYS A 556 10.74 -4.22 -1.71
C LYS A 556 10.47 -4.30 -3.22
N GLU A 557 9.20 -4.23 -3.60
CA GLU A 557 8.76 -4.24 -5.00
C GLU A 557 9.08 -2.94 -5.74
N LEU A 558 9.19 -1.84 -5.00
CA LEU A 558 9.45 -0.51 -5.52
C LEU A 558 10.93 -0.10 -5.43
N GLU A 559 11.74 -0.71 -4.55
CA GLU A 559 13.17 -0.38 -4.34
C GLU A 559 14.01 -0.38 -5.63
N LYS A 560 13.63 -1.22 -6.61
CA LYS A 560 14.33 -1.28 -7.92
C LYS A 560 13.87 -0.21 -8.92
N LYS A 561 12.74 0.45 -8.67
CA LYS A 561 12.11 1.39 -9.62
C LYS A 561 12.06 2.82 -9.09
N PHE A 562 12.09 2.99 -7.78
CA PHE A 562 11.96 4.27 -7.10
C PHE A 562 13.11 4.45 -6.10
N HIS A 563 13.44 5.70 -5.85
CA HIS A 563 14.41 6.13 -4.85
C HIS A 563 13.69 6.99 -3.83
N ASP A 564 14.22 7.11 -2.63
CA ASP A 564 13.65 7.93 -1.55
C ASP A 564 14.53 9.15 -1.20
N ASP A 565 15.44 9.53 -2.13
CA ASP A 565 16.47 10.55 -1.91
C ASP A 565 15.90 11.93 -1.56
N ARG A 566 14.78 12.33 -2.22
CA ARG A 566 14.10 13.60 -1.94
C ARG A 566 13.34 13.56 -0.61
N ALA A 567 12.66 12.47 -0.33
CA ALA A 567 12.00 12.26 0.96
C ALA A 567 13.02 12.22 2.10
N TYR A 568 14.19 11.65 1.86
CA TYR A 568 15.29 11.60 2.81
C TYR A 568 15.86 13.00 3.12
N THR A 569 16.16 13.82 2.11
CA THR A 569 16.60 15.20 2.30
C THR A 569 15.56 16.05 3.03
N LEU A 570 14.27 15.85 2.75
CA LEU A 570 13.19 16.49 3.49
C LEU A 570 13.13 15.99 4.95
N GLY A 571 13.42 14.72 5.19
CA GLY A 571 13.56 14.15 6.54
C GLY A 571 14.67 14.83 7.36
N MET A 572 15.83 15.11 6.73
CA MET A 572 16.93 15.86 7.37
C MET A 572 16.47 17.26 7.79
N ILE A 573 15.74 17.96 6.92
CA ILE A 573 15.18 19.29 7.22
C ILE A 573 14.15 19.23 8.35
N ALA A 574 13.23 18.24 8.29
CA ALA A 574 12.22 18.05 9.32
C ALA A 574 12.84 17.79 10.71
N TRP A 575 13.89 17.00 10.75
CA TRP A 575 14.65 16.75 11.98
C TRP A 575 15.30 18.03 12.51
N TYR A 576 15.95 18.80 11.64
CA TYR A 576 16.54 20.08 12.00
C TYR A 576 15.49 21.08 12.52
N LEU A 577 14.37 21.22 11.84
CA LEU A 577 13.23 22.03 12.26
C LEU A 577 12.75 21.62 13.67
N LYS A 578 12.60 20.32 13.91
CA LYS A 578 12.21 19.77 15.21
C LYS A 578 13.19 20.16 16.31
N GLN A 579 14.51 20.09 16.06
CA GLN A 579 15.53 20.52 17.03
C GLN A 579 15.42 22.03 17.33
N LYS A 580 15.31 22.87 16.30
CA LYS A 580 15.16 24.32 16.46
C LYS A 580 13.90 24.70 17.25
N ARG A 581 12.80 24.04 16.98
CA ARG A 581 11.57 24.25 17.75
C ARG A 581 11.74 23.86 19.22
N ARG A 582 12.39 22.76 19.52
CA ARG A 582 12.71 22.34 20.90
C ARG A 582 13.56 23.38 21.60
N GLU A 583 14.60 23.91 20.95
CA GLU A 583 15.46 24.99 21.51
C GLU A 583 14.64 26.24 21.83
N SER A 584 13.71 26.64 20.97
CA SER A 584 12.85 27.81 21.18
C SER A 584 11.95 27.67 22.41
N TYR A 585 11.42 26.45 22.65
CA TYR A 585 10.58 26.16 23.83
C TYR A 585 11.39 26.11 25.13
N THR A 586 12.64 25.64 25.10
CA THR A 586 13.49 25.58 26.28
C THR A 586 14.02 26.98 26.69
N LYS A 587 14.14 27.91 25.73
CA LYS A 587 14.55 29.29 25.96
C LYS A 587 13.42 30.21 26.47
N LYS A 588 12.15 29.83 26.29
CA LYS A 588 11.02 30.58 26.89
C LYS A 588 11.08 30.41 28.42
N PRO A 589 11.03 31.48 29.22
CA PRO A 589 10.96 31.36 30.68
C PRO A 589 9.75 30.48 31.00
N LYS A 590 9.96 29.40 31.77
CA LYS A 590 8.87 28.55 32.26
C LYS A 590 7.83 29.48 32.86
N PRO A 591 6.53 29.40 32.46
CA PRO A 591 5.51 30.19 33.13
C PRO A 591 5.63 29.91 34.62
N LYS A 592 5.78 30.93 35.45
CA LYS A 592 5.71 30.78 36.89
C LYS A 592 4.32 30.26 37.20
N ILE A 593 4.20 28.94 37.40
CA ILE A 593 2.97 28.34 37.93
C ILE A 593 2.87 28.91 39.33
N ASP A 594 1.92 29.81 39.52
CA ASP A 594 1.64 30.36 40.83
C ASP A 594 1.14 29.21 41.71
N ALA A 595 1.90 28.85 42.71
CA ALA A 595 1.60 27.75 43.60
C ALA A 595 0.24 27.90 44.33
N SER A 596 -0.37 29.09 44.29
CA SER A 596 -1.72 29.35 44.78
C SER A 596 -2.80 28.54 44.07
N TYR A 597 -2.60 28.17 42.80
CA TYR A 597 -3.54 27.31 42.05
C TYR A 597 -3.46 25.80 42.43
N MET A 598 -2.38 25.34 43.06
CA MET A 598 -2.25 23.95 43.53
C MET A 598 -2.84 23.68 44.92
N LEU A 599 -3.17 24.71 45.68
CA LEU A 599 -3.69 24.60 47.02
C LEU A 599 -5.23 24.40 47.10
N GLY A 600 -5.91 24.26 45.95
CA GLY A 600 -7.39 24.08 45.89
C GLY A 600 -7.91 22.67 46.14
N PHE A 601 -7.06 21.64 46.25
CA PHE A 601 -7.50 20.28 46.56
C PHE A 601 -7.54 20.07 48.07
N ARG A 602 -8.64 20.51 48.70
CA ARG A 602 -9.00 20.03 50.06
C ARG A 602 -9.32 18.53 49.95
N LYS A 603 -8.57 17.70 50.72
CA LYS A 603 -8.91 16.31 50.94
C LYS A 603 -10.36 16.24 51.48
N PRO A 604 -11.23 15.40 50.94
CA PRO A 604 -12.52 15.15 51.58
C PRO A 604 -12.26 14.52 52.96
N LYS A 605 -12.86 15.09 53.97
CA LYS A 605 -12.92 14.46 55.29
C LYS A 605 -13.95 13.33 55.20
N PHE A 606 -13.50 12.10 55.39
CA PHE A 606 -14.38 10.99 55.74
C PHE A 606 -14.78 11.10 57.21
#